data_4555083b9dcf421305f3212e35fb5ba4
#
_entry.id   4555083b9dcf421305f3212e35fb5ba4
#
_cell.length_a   1.000
_cell.length_b   1.000
_cell.length_c   1.000
_cell.angle_alpha   90.00
_cell.angle_beta   90.00
_cell.angle_gamma   90.00
#
_symmetry.space_group_name_H-M   'P 1'
#
loop_
_entity.id
_entity.type
_entity.pdbx_description
1 polymer ?
#
loop_
_entity_poly.entity_id
_entity_poly.type
_entity_poly.pdbx_seq_one_letter_code
_entity_poly.pdbx_strand_id
1 'polypeptide(L)'
;MIIAYNESLMQLCPASQRSREAVPDGYTVADDFRLDDCFDYLTSGQGNIWVWTSRPPHSVAEYLHCRFRYVKAAGGLVCTDDGNCLMIYRGGRWDLPKGMVERDETLATAALREVAEETGVAACPSVRLVAKTYHIYDKYGGWHLKQTSWFAMRAQRIQPHPQTEEEITEAVWVPGEVCLDRLSASYASLQILANTAKGLGFFATHPTIHQ
;
A
#
# COMPACT_ATOMS: atom_id res chain seq x y z
N MET A 1 -7.82 10.22 -2.83
CA MET A 1 -6.72 9.29 -3.24
C MET A 1 -5.44 9.76 -2.58
N ILE A 2 -4.64 8.85 -2.02
CA ILE A 2 -3.33 9.18 -1.44
C ILE A 2 -2.24 8.55 -2.27
N ILE A 3 -1.25 9.33 -2.68
CA ILE A 3 -0.09 8.90 -3.46
C ILE A 3 1.16 9.15 -2.63
N ALA A 4 1.98 8.12 -2.45
CA ALA A 4 3.24 8.19 -1.71
C ALA A 4 4.43 8.37 -2.66
N TYR A 5 5.43 9.12 -2.21
CA TYR A 5 6.77 9.20 -2.78
C TYR A 5 7.78 9.32 -1.64
N ASN A 6 8.66 8.33 -1.48
CA ASN A 6 9.54 8.22 -0.32
C ASN A 6 8.76 8.37 0.99
N GLU A 7 9.09 9.38 1.80
CA GLU A 7 8.40 9.70 3.07
C GLU A 7 7.27 10.73 2.91
N SER A 8 7.06 11.26 1.69
CA SER A 8 6.07 12.31 1.43
C SER A 8 4.78 11.75 0.86
N LEU A 9 3.68 12.43 1.14
CA LEU A 9 2.33 12.07 0.71
C LEU A 9 1.69 13.20 -0.09
N MET A 10 1.00 12.84 -1.18
CA MET A 10 0.02 13.69 -1.84
C MET A 10 -1.38 13.17 -1.56
N GLN A 11 -2.20 13.98 -0.91
CA GLN A 11 -3.63 13.70 -0.69
C GLN A 11 -4.46 14.45 -1.73
N LEU A 12 -5.14 13.72 -2.61
CA LEU A 12 -6.09 14.28 -3.59
C LEU A 12 -7.51 14.15 -3.04
N CYS A 13 -8.16 15.28 -2.77
CA CYS A 13 -9.51 15.36 -2.23
C CYS A 13 -10.44 16.14 -3.16
N PRO A 14 -11.71 15.73 -3.31
CA PRO A 14 -12.67 16.52 -4.09
C PRO A 14 -12.86 17.91 -3.50
N ALA A 15 -12.79 18.94 -4.33
CA ALA A 15 -13.01 20.34 -3.89
C ALA A 15 -14.39 20.55 -3.24
N SER A 16 -15.39 19.73 -3.59
CA SER A 16 -16.72 19.72 -2.96
C SER A 16 -16.72 19.32 -1.48
N GLN A 17 -15.64 18.69 -0.99
CA GLN A 17 -15.48 18.28 0.41
C GLN A 17 -14.70 19.32 1.24
N ARG A 18 -14.19 20.39 0.62
CA ARG A 18 -13.32 21.40 1.28
C ARG A 18 -13.92 22.02 2.56
N SER A 19 -15.23 22.15 2.63
CA SER A 19 -15.92 22.67 3.84
C SER A 19 -16.15 21.63 4.94
N ARG A 20 -15.88 20.36 4.66
CA ARG A 20 -16.18 19.23 5.57
C ARG A 20 -14.93 18.51 6.07
N GLU A 21 -13.81 18.65 5.37
CA GLU A 21 -12.55 18.01 5.73
C GLU A 21 -11.53 19.05 6.18
N ALA A 22 -10.97 18.84 7.37
CA ALA A 22 -9.82 19.59 7.84
C ALA A 22 -8.53 19.03 7.23
N VAL A 23 -7.65 19.91 6.76
CA VAL A 23 -6.31 19.51 6.33
C VAL A 23 -5.47 19.25 7.58
N PRO A 24 -4.84 18.08 7.71
CA PRO A 24 -3.96 17.79 8.82
C PRO A 24 -2.75 18.73 8.85
N ASP A 25 -2.16 18.95 10.03
CA ASP A 25 -0.92 19.69 10.17
C ASP A 25 0.22 19.06 9.36
N GLY A 26 1.13 19.86 8.86
CA GLY A 26 2.28 19.41 8.08
C GLY A 26 2.01 19.19 6.59
N TYR A 27 0.83 19.58 6.09
CA TYR A 27 0.53 19.58 4.66
C TYR A 27 0.59 20.98 4.06
N THR A 28 1.27 21.13 2.92
CA THR A 28 1.09 22.30 2.05
C THR A 28 -0.21 22.12 1.28
N VAL A 29 -1.03 23.17 1.21
CA VAL A 29 -2.34 23.13 0.52
C VAL A 29 -2.22 23.72 -0.88
N ALA A 30 -2.74 23.01 -1.86
CA ALA A 30 -2.81 23.45 -3.25
C ALA A 30 -4.17 23.13 -3.88
N ASP A 31 -4.49 23.84 -4.93
CA ASP A 31 -5.57 23.50 -5.86
C ASP A 31 -4.99 22.80 -7.10
N ASP A 32 -5.76 21.92 -7.73
CA ASP A 32 -5.31 21.07 -8.84
C ASP A 32 -5.19 21.79 -10.18
N PHE A 33 -5.16 23.08 -10.15
CA PHE A 33 -5.04 23.88 -11.38
C PHE A 33 -3.83 23.47 -12.22
N ARG A 34 -2.75 23.02 -11.56
CA ARG A 34 -1.52 22.50 -12.17
C ARG A 34 -1.05 21.25 -11.42
N LEU A 35 -1.62 20.09 -11.75
CA LEU A 35 -1.24 18.81 -11.14
C LEU A 35 0.26 18.50 -11.30
N ASP A 36 0.89 18.91 -12.41
CA ASP A 36 2.33 18.74 -12.60
C ASP A 36 3.13 19.44 -11.50
N ASP A 37 2.79 20.68 -11.13
CA ASP A 37 3.47 21.41 -10.05
C ASP A 37 3.30 20.70 -8.70
N CYS A 38 2.12 20.07 -8.46
CA CYS A 38 1.88 19.29 -7.26
C CYS A 38 2.74 18.03 -7.21
N PHE A 39 2.95 17.37 -8.36
CA PHE A 39 3.85 16.22 -8.45
C PHE A 39 5.32 16.63 -8.33
N ASP A 40 5.72 17.75 -8.92
CA ASP A 40 7.08 18.29 -8.79
C ASP A 40 7.37 18.65 -7.33
N TYR A 41 6.39 19.26 -6.62
CA TYR A 41 6.49 19.49 -5.18
C TYR A 41 6.69 18.20 -4.40
N LEU A 42 5.87 17.18 -4.64
CA LEU A 42 5.94 15.88 -3.97
C LEU A 42 7.32 15.22 -4.18
N THR A 43 7.82 15.24 -5.43
CA THR A 43 9.06 14.55 -5.82
C THR A 43 10.32 15.32 -5.46
N SER A 44 10.22 16.62 -5.19
CA SER A 44 11.34 17.46 -4.73
C SER A 44 11.69 17.26 -3.24
N GLY A 45 10.90 16.47 -2.49
CA GLY A 45 11.13 16.21 -1.08
C GLY A 45 10.77 17.36 -0.15
N GLN A 46 9.95 18.32 -0.62
CA GLN A 46 9.50 19.48 0.17
C GLN A 46 8.48 19.11 1.26
N GLY A 47 7.99 17.86 1.29
CA GLY A 47 7.06 17.37 2.29
C GLY A 47 5.70 16.94 1.73
N ASN A 48 4.70 16.92 2.61
CA ASN A 48 3.35 16.50 2.24
C ASN A 48 2.57 17.61 1.53
N ILE A 49 1.72 17.21 0.57
CA ILE A 49 0.85 18.14 -0.15
C ILE A 49 -0.60 17.66 -0.14
N TRP A 50 -1.52 18.56 0.19
CA TRP A 50 -2.96 18.35 0.13
C TRP A 50 -3.54 19.12 -1.05
N VAL A 51 -4.13 18.40 -1.98
CA VAL A 51 -4.63 18.96 -3.24
C VAL A 51 -6.14 18.88 -3.28
N TRP A 52 -6.80 20.04 -3.36
CA TRP A 52 -8.23 20.11 -3.61
C TRP A 52 -8.48 20.06 -5.12
N THR A 53 -9.11 18.97 -5.61
CA THR A 53 -9.36 18.77 -7.03
C THR A 53 -10.83 18.97 -7.40
N SER A 54 -11.06 19.77 -8.44
CA SER A 54 -12.36 19.89 -9.11
C SER A 54 -12.54 18.87 -10.26
N ARG A 55 -11.45 18.15 -10.60
CA ARG A 55 -11.47 17.15 -11.67
C ARG A 55 -12.27 15.91 -11.23
N PRO A 56 -13.07 15.33 -12.12
CA PRO A 56 -13.74 14.07 -11.85
C PRO A 56 -12.70 12.93 -11.74
N PRO A 57 -12.98 11.87 -10.96
CA PRO A 57 -12.02 10.79 -10.71
C PRO A 57 -11.42 10.15 -11.97
N HIS A 58 -12.20 9.99 -13.05
CA HIS A 58 -11.71 9.44 -14.32
C HIS A 58 -10.64 10.34 -14.97
N SER A 59 -10.81 11.66 -14.93
CA SER A 59 -9.86 12.61 -15.47
C SER A 59 -8.53 12.63 -14.69
N VAL A 60 -8.58 12.45 -13.37
CA VAL A 60 -7.38 12.26 -12.55
C VAL A 60 -6.68 10.95 -12.92
N ALA A 61 -7.45 9.87 -13.09
CA ALA A 61 -6.89 8.58 -13.50
C ALA A 61 -6.23 8.65 -14.89
N GLU A 62 -6.88 9.28 -15.87
CA GLU A 62 -6.30 9.51 -17.20
C GLU A 62 -4.99 10.30 -17.12
N TYR A 63 -4.97 11.40 -16.37
CA TYR A 63 -3.75 12.18 -16.15
C TYR A 63 -2.62 11.32 -15.59
N LEU A 64 -2.90 10.50 -14.56
CA LEU A 64 -1.91 9.61 -13.97
C LEU A 64 -1.40 8.56 -14.96
N HIS A 65 -2.27 7.98 -15.78
CA HIS A 65 -1.88 7.02 -16.82
C HIS A 65 -1.05 7.65 -17.94
N CYS A 66 -1.27 8.93 -18.26
CA CYS A 66 -0.45 9.64 -19.25
C CYS A 66 0.92 10.05 -18.68
N ARG A 67 0.98 10.40 -17.39
CA ARG A 67 2.18 10.93 -16.72
C ARG A 67 3.16 9.86 -16.28
N PHE A 68 2.67 8.67 -15.90
CA PHE A 68 3.43 7.60 -15.29
C PHE A 68 3.29 6.28 -16.05
N ARG A 69 4.35 5.47 -16.01
CA ARG A 69 4.23 4.04 -16.37
C ARG A 69 3.48 3.31 -15.24
N TYR A 70 2.29 2.82 -15.56
CA TYR A 70 1.41 2.21 -14.56
C TYR A 70 1.80 0.75 -14.29
N VAL A 71 2.04 0.44 -13.01
CA VAL A 71 2.40 -0.90 -12.53
C VAL A 71 1.30 -1.39 -11.59
N LYS A 72 0.69 -2.52 -11.91
CA LYS A 72 -0.24 -3.23 -11.02
C LYS A 72 0.52 -4.21 -10.15
N ALA A 73 0.25 -4.18 -8.85
CA ALA A 73 0.76 -5.12 -7.88
C ALA A 73 -0.34 -5.60 -6.95
N ALA A 74 -0.13 -6.74 -6.33
CA ALA A 74 -1.02 -7.29 -5.33
C ALA A 74 -0.21 -7.91 -4.19
N GLY A 75 -0.77 -7.91 -2.97
CA GLY A 75 -0.11 -8.46 -1.80
C GLY A 75 -1.07 -8.80 -0.68
N GLY A 76 -0.53 -9.43 0.37
CA GLY A 76 -1.31 -9.99 1.46
C GLY A 76 -1.05 -9.35 2.82
N LEU A 77 -2.14 -9.00 3.53
CA LEU A 77 -2.16 -8.93 4.99
C LEU A 77 -2.58 -10.32 5.46
N VAL A 78 -1.60 -11.16 5.77
CA VAL A 78 -1.83 -12.57 6.11
C VAL A 78 -1.80 -12.72 7.62
N CYS A 79 -2.88 -13.27 8.21
CA CYS A 79 -2.95 -13.54 9.63
C CYS A 79 -3.30 -15.01 9.90
N THR A 80 -2.81 -15.50 11.03
CA THR A 80 -3.23 -16.76 11.63
C THR A 80 -4.46 -16.56 12.50
N ASP A 81 -5.11 -17.63 12.91
CA ASP A 81 -6.29 -17.57 13.78
C ASP A 81 -5.97 -17.07 15.19
N ASP A 82 -4.71 -17.24 15.65
CA ASP A 82 -4.21 -16.72 16.91
C ASP A 82 -3.69 -15.26 16.82
N GLY A 83 -3.97 -14.56 15.71
CA GLY A 83 -3.73 -13.13 15.57
C GLY A 83 -2.29 -12.73 15.22
N ASN A 84 -1.42 -13.68 14.82
CA ASN A 84 -0.11 -13.32 14.30
C ASN A 84 -0.20 -12.93 12.82
N CYS A 85 0.57 -11.91 12.40
CA CYS A 85 0.65 -11.43 11.05
C CYS A 85 2.00 -11.77 10.42
N LEU A 86 1.97 -12.13 9.13
CA LEU A 86 3.17 -12.43 8.35
C LEU A 86 3.79 -11.13 7.86
N MET A 87 5.08 -10.97 8.10
CA MET A 87 5.87 -9.83 7.61
C MET A 87 7.15 -10.30 6.96
N ILE A 88 7.67 -9.49 6.05
CA ILE A 88 8.98 -9.64 5.42
C ILE A 88 9.88 -8.47 5.78
N TYR A 89 11.20 -8.68 5.79
CA TYR A 89 12.19 -7.62 5.91
C TYR A 89 12.98 -7.50 4.61
N ARG A 90 12.88 -6.35 3.96
CA ARG A 90 13.44 -6.11 2.63
C ARG A 90 13.96 -4.67 2.54
N GLY A 91 15.16 -4.50 1.99
CA GLY A 91 15.73 -3.16 1.78
C GLY A 91 15.88 -2.34 3.08
N GLY A 92 16.16 -2.99 4.22
CA GLY A 92 16.34 -2.32 5.50
C GLY A 92 15.03 -1.94 6.23
N ARG A 93 13.86 -2.38 5.75
CA ARG A 93 12.55 -2.05 6.33
C ARG A 93 11.62 -3.25 6.39
N TRP A 94 10.71 -3.23 7.35
CA TRP A 94 9.60 -4.17 7.42
C TRP A 94 8.57 -3.86 6.35
N ASP A 95 8.12 -4.90 5.66
CA ASP A 95 7.17 -4.84 4.56
C ASP A 95 6.18 -6.03 4.65
N LEU A 96 5.23 -6.06 3.74
CA LEU A 96 4.31 -7.17 3.54
C LEU A 96 4.57 -7.82 2.18
N PRO A 97 4.35 -9.15 2.06
CA PRO A 97 4.59 -9.87 0.82
C PRO A 97 3.68 -9.35 -0.31
N LYS A 98 4.30 -9.01 -1.45
CA LYS A 98 3.64 -8.40 -2.63
C LYS A 98 4.53 -8.35 -3.84
N GLY A 99 3.96 -8.52 -5.00
CA GLY A 99 4.68 -8.30 -6.24
C GLY A 99 3.79 -7.92 -7.40
N MET A 100 4.35 -8.00 -8.61
CA MET A 100 3.64 -7.57 -9.81
C MET A 100 2.57 -8.57 -10.23
N VAL A 101 1.46 -8.04 -10.74
CA VAL A 101 0.41 -8.86 -11.35
C VAL A 101 0.87 -9.29 -12.73
N GLU A 102 0.89 -10.58 -12.98
CA GLU A 102 1.27 -11.16 -14.26
C GLU A 102 0.16 -11.04 -15.31
N ARG A 103 0.51 -11.37 -16.56
CA ARG A 103 -0.44 -11.36 -17.65
C ARG A 103 -1.54 -12.41 -17.38
N ASP A 104 -2.79 -12.01 -17.60
CA ASP A 104 -3.97 -12.86 -17.46
C ASP A 104 -4.24 -13.37 -16.03
N GLU A 105 -3.58 -12.77 -15.03
CA GLU A 105 -3.75 -13.07 -13.61
C GLU A 105 -4.75 -12.11 -12.95
N THR A 106 -5.58 -12.61 -12.03
CA THR A 106 -6.40 -11.74 -11.20
C THR A 106 -5.60 -11.14 -10.05
N LEU A 107 -6.03 -9.99 -9.51
CA LEU A 107 -5.36 -9.37 -8.36
C LEU A 107 -5.31 -10.30 -7.14
N ALA A 108 -6.36 -11.09 -6.91
CA ALA A 108 -6.44 -12.02 -5.80
C ALA A 108 -5.47 -13.20 -6.01
N THR A 109 -5.39 -13.74 -7.22
CA THR A 109 -4.44 -14.81 -7.56
C THR A 109 -3.01 -14.34 -7.42
N ALA A 110 -2.68 -13.14 -7.95
CA ALA A 110 -1.36 -12.54 -7.81
C ALA A 110 -0.97 -12.39 -6.32
N ALA A 111 -1.87 -11.89 -5.50
CA ALA A 111 -1.60 -11.71 -4.07
C ALA A 111 -1.32 -13.06 -3.35
N LEU A 112 -2.05 -14.12 -3.68
CA LEU A 112 -1.82 -15.46 -3.13
C LEU A 112 -0.47 -16.04 -3.60
N ARG A 113 -0.16 -15.91 -4.90
CA ARG A 113 1.11 -16.36 -5.47
C ARG A 113 2.30 -15.64 -4.83
N GLU A 114 2.26 -14.31 -4.76
CA GLU A 114 3.34 -13.51 -4.19
C GLU A 114 3.58 -13.83 -2.71
N VAL A 115 2.52 -14.02 -1.92
CA VAL A 115 2.66 -14.48 -0.52
C VAL A 115 3.39 -15.81 -0.46
N ALA A 116 3.02 -16.77 -1.32
CA ALA A 116 3.65 -18.08 -1.34
C ALA A 116 5.11 -18.03 -1.83
N GLU A 117 5.41 -17.24 -2.87
CA GLU A 117 6.75 -17.11 -3.44
C GLU A 117 7.70 -16.39 -2.47
N GLU A 118 7.30 -15.25 -1.92
CA GLU A 118 8.17 -14.44 -1.06
C GLU A 118 8.36 -15.03 0.35
N THR A 119 7.45 -15.91 0.80
CA THR A 119 7.48 -16.40 2.21
C THR A 119 7.38 -17.90 2.39
N GLY A 120 7.10 -18.69 1.36
CA GLY A 120 6.80 -20.12 1.45
C GLY A 120 5.46 -20.45 2.13
N VAL A 121 4.64 -19.44 2.48
CA VAL A 121 3.37 -19.63 3.20
C VAL A 121 2.21 -19.67 2.21
N ALA A 122 1.48 -20.79 2.17
CA ALA A 122 0.24 -20.90 1.41
C ALA A 122 -0.93 -20.30 2.21
N ALA A 123 -1.50 -19.21 1.70
CA ALA A 123 -2.69 -18.60 2.28
C ALA A 123 -3.97 -19.24 1.76
N CYS A 124 -5.05 -19.16 2.56
CA CYS A 124 -6.39 -19.60 2.14
C CYS A 124 -6.87 -18.78 0.92
N PRO A 125 -7.47 -19.46 -0.10
CA PRO A 125 -7.96 -18.77 -1.31
C PRO A 125 -9.12 -17.79 -1.06
N SER A 126 -9.79 -17.86 0.09
CA SER A 126 -10.80 -16.87 0.48
C SER A 126 -10.12 -15.57 0.91
N VAL A 127 -10.09 -14.58 0.01
CA VAL A 127 -9.40 -13.31 0.22
C VAL A 127 -10.35 -12.14 0.05
N ARG A 128 -10.16 -11.08 0.85
CA ARG A 128 -10.96 -9.85 0.80
C ARG A 128 -10.05 -8.65 0.56
N LEU A 129 -10.40 -7.84 -0.45
CA LEU A 129 -9.69 -6.57 -0.68
C LEU A 129 -9.87 -5.63 0.51
N VAL A 130 -8.76 -5.16 1.08
CA VAL A 130 -8.71 -4.24 2.23
C VAL A 130 -8.47 -2.82 1.77
N ALA A 131 -7.45 -2.63 0.94
CA ALA A 131 -7.03 -1.30 0.50
C ALA A 131 -6.32 -1.35 -0.85
N LYS A 132 -6.20 -0.16 -1.45
CA LYS A 132 -5.26 0.10 -2.54
C LYS A 132 -4.34 1.22 -2.10
N THR A 133 -3.03 1.01 -2.28
CA THR A 133 -2.02 2.05 -2.07
C THR A 133 -1.38 2.43 -3.39
N TYR A 134 -0.94 3.68 -3.48
CA TYR A 134 -0.30 4.23 -4.68
C TYR A 134 1.06 4.78 -4.30
N HIS A 135 2.09 4.39 -5.05
CA HIS A 135 3.45 4.80 -4.83
C HIS A 135 4.10 5.17 -6.15
N ILE A 136 4.69 6.37 -6.23
CA ILE A 136 5.49 6.78 -7.39
C ILE A 136 6.97 6.60 -7.09
N TYR A 137 7.71 6.20 -8.11
CA TYR A 137 9.16 6.04 -8.04
C TYR A 137 9.79 6.24 -9.42
N ASP A 138 11.03 6.68 -9.44
CA ASP A 138 11.83 6.73 -10.66
C ASP A 138 12.66 5.45 -10.81
N LYS A 139 12.55 4.79 -11.93
CA LYS A 139 13.34 3.60 -12.28
C LYS A 139 13.49 3.50 -13.80
N TYR A 140 14.67 3.07 -14.24
CA TYR A 140 14.98 2.88 -15.67
C TYR A 140 14.72 4.15 -16.52
N GLY A 141 15.03 5.33 -15.98
CA GLY A 141 14.88 6.60 -16.68
C GLY A 141 13.43 7.02 -16.92
N GLY A 142 12.51 6.61 -16.06
CA GLY A 142 11.11 7.02 -16.15
C GLY A 142 10.33 6.87 -14.86
N TRP A 143 9.32 7.73 -14.74
CA TRP A 143 8.43 7.73 -13.60
C TRP A 143 7.39 6.61 -13.69
N HIS A 144 7.25 5.86 -12.61
CA HIS A 144 6.28 4.79 -12.45
C HIS A 144 5.27 5.11 -11.36
N LEU A 145 4.02 4.71 -11.57
CA LEU A 145 2.98 4.70 -10.56
C LEU A 145 2.60 3.25 -10.26
N LYS A 146 3.01 2.74 -9.11
CA LYS A 146 2.65 1.41 -8.64
C LYS A 146 1.37 1.48 -7.80
N GLN A 147 0.31 0.83 -8.28
CA GLN A 147 -0.88 0.56 -7.49
C GLN A 147 -0.75 -0.84 -6.89
N THR A 148 -0.73 -0.94 -5.57
CA THR A 148 -0.76 -2.24 -4.87
C THR A 148 -2.14 -2.47 -4.29
N SER A 149 -2.76 -3.59 -4.65
CA SER A 149 -4.04 -4.06 -4.07
C SER A 149 -3.74 -5.01 -2.92
N TRP A 150 -4.19 -4.68 -1.72
CA TRP A 150 -3.91 -5.44 -0.50
C TRP A 150 -5.11 -6.28 -0.10
N PHE A 151 -4.87 -7.57 0.14
CA PHE A 151 -5.91 -8.52 0.51
C PHE A 151 -5.70 -9.05 1.93
N ALA A 152 -6.77 -9.08 2.72
CA ALA A 152 -6.81 -9.84 3.97
C ALA A 152 -6.87 -11.33 3.65
N MET A 153 -6.00 -12.11 4.30
CA MET A 153 -5.83 -13.54 4.09
C MET A 153 -5.69 -14.27 5.41
N ARG A 154 -6.09 -15.54 5.42
CA ARG A 154 -5.81 -16.48 6.53
C ARG A 154 -4.79 -17.51 6.09
N ALA A 155 -3.91 -17.91 7.00
CA ALA A 155 -2.97 -19.00 6.79
C ALA A 155 -2.72 -19.77 8.07
N GLN A 156 -2.30 -21.01 7.93
CA GLN A 156 -1.75 -21.79 9.06
C GLN A 156 -0.38 -21.25 9.42
N ARG A 157 -0.06 -21.27 10.72
CA ARG A 157 1.25 -20.87 11.22
C ARG A 157 2.28 -21.95 10.92
N ILE A 158 2.91 -21.87 9.77
CA ILE A 158 4.08 -22.66 9.41
C ILE A 158 5.34 -21.80 9.48
N GLN A 159 6.52 -22.42 9.50
CA GLN A 159 7.79 -21.68 9.43
C GLN A 159 7.92 -20.99 8.08
N PRO A 160 8.00 -19.63 8.03
CA PRO A 160 8.21 -18.94 6.76
C PRO A 160 9.65 -19.10 6.26
N HIS A 161 9.81 -19.02 4.95
CA HIS A 161 11.11 -19.05 4.26
C HIS A 161 11.22 -17.83 3.32
N PRO A 162 12.14 -16.89 3.59
CA PRO A 162 12.28 -15.69 2.77
C PRO A 162 12.86 -16.04 1.38
N GLN A 163 12.30 -15.42 0.35
CA GLN A 163 12.83 -15.49 -1.02
C GLN A 163 14.02 -14.54 -1.16
N THR A 164 15.23 -15.06 -0.98
CA THR A 164 16.46 -14.27 -0.93
C THR A 164 16.83 -13.62 -2.26
N GLU A 165 16.38 -14.18 -3.39
CA GLU A 165 16.56 -13.64 -4.74
C GLU A 165 15.90 -12.27 -4.93
N GLU A 166 14.87 -11.98 -4.12
CA GLU A 166 14.19 -10.68 -4.08
C GLU A 166 14.66 -9.76 -2.95
N GLU A 167 15.88 -10.02 -2.42
CA GLU A 167 16.47 -9.25 -1.31
C GLU A 167 15.65 -9.29 -0.02
N ILE A 168 14.80 -10.31 0.15
CA ILE A 168 14.07 -10.55 1.39
C ILE A 168 14.99 -11.31 2.33
N THR A 169 15.37 -10.67 3.44
CA THR A 169 16.31 -11.26 4.41
C THR A 169 15.61 -11.95 5.57
N GLU A 170 14.36 -11.60 5.85
CA GLU A 170 13.56 -12.23 6.89
C GLU A 170 12.11 -12.39 6.44
N ALA A 171 11.49 -13.50 6.87
CA ALA A 171 10.04 -13.71 6.81
C ALA A 171 9.60 -14.28 8.16
N VAL A 172 8.70 -13.57 8.88
CA VAL A 172 8.37 -13.87 10.27
C VAL A 172 6.89 -13.67 10.57
N TRP A 173 6.40 -14.43 11.52
CA TRP A 173 5.12 -14.21 12.18
C TRP A 173 5.33 -13.31 13.40
N VAL A 174 4.55 -12.25 13.50
CA VAL A 174 4.57 -11.32 14.64
C VAL A 174 3.15 -11.05 15.15
N PRO A 175 2.96 -10.72 16.43
CA PRO A 175 1.68 -10.27 16.94
C PRO A 175 1.11 -9.10 16.13
N GLY A 176 -0.21 -9.02 15.98
CA GLY A 176 -0.87 -7.98 15.19
C GLY A 176 -0.49 -6.54 15.58
N GLU A 177 -0.32 -6.29 16.89
CA GLU A 177 0.15 -5.00 17.42
C GLU A 177 1.58 -4.66 16.94
N VAL A 178 2.49 -5.64 16.96
CA VAL A 178 3.87 -5.48 16.48
C VAL A 178 3.88 -5.25 14.97
N CYS A 179 3.00 -5.95 14.23
CA CYS A 179 2.82 -5.70 12.80
C CYS A 179 2.37 -4.26 12.53
N LEU A 180 1.36 -3.77 13.25
CA LEU A 180 0.86 -2.40 13.13
C LEU A 180 1.97 -1.38 13.40
N ASP A 181 2.74 -1.55 14.48
CA ASP A 181 3.84 -0.65 14.84
C ASP A 181 4.92 -0.62 13.75
N ARG A 182 5.33 -1.80 13.26
CA ARG A 182 6.33 -1.92 12.18
C ARG A 182 5.86 -1.28 10.88
N LEU A 183 4.60 -1.47 10.48
CA LEU A 183 4.03 -0.84 9.29
C LEU A 183 3.92 0.68 9.45
N SER A 184 3.60 1.17 10.65
CA SER A 184 3.51 2.60 10.97
C SER A 184 4.87 3.31 10.93
N ALA A 185 5.96 2.55 11.11
CA ALA A 185 7.35 3.03 11.03
C ALA A 185 8.02 2.72 9.67
N SER A 186 7.26 2.18 8.71
CA SER A 186 7.78 1.79 7.39
C SER A 186 7.48 2.82 6.30
N TYR A 187 7.41 2.38 5.05
CA TYR A 187 7.11 3.24 3.89
C TYR A 187 5.79 3.97 4.05
N ALA A 188 5.71 5.21 3.59
CA ALA A 188 4.49 6.03 3.68
C ALA A 188 3.24 5.34 3.12
N SER A 189 3.37 4.55 2.05
CA SER A 189 2.27 3.73 1.51
C SER A 189 1.79 2.63 2.46
N LEU A 190 2.69 2.05 3.28
CA LEU A 190 2.34 1.04 4.29
C LEU A 190 1.74 1.67 5.53
N GLN A 191 2.14 2.89 5.90
CA GLN A 191 1.49 3.65 6.98
C GLN A 191 0.01 3.91 6.64
N ILE A 192 -0.31 4.25 5.37
CA ILE A 192 -1.69 4.39 4.90
C ILE A 192 -2.45 3.07 5.04
N LEU A 193 -1.83 1.95 4.62
CA LEU A 193 -2.41 0.62 4.74
C LEU A 193 -2.67 0.25 6.21
N ALA A 194 -1.69 0.49 7.10
CA ALA A 194 -1.78 0.23 8.53
C ALA A 194 -2.98 0.96 9.16
N ASN A 195 -3.12 2.25 8.87
CA ASN A 195 -4.25 3.06 9.35
C ASN A 195 -5.59 2.54 8.84
N THR A 196 -5.67 2.17 7.56
CA THR A 196 -6.89 1.60 6.96
C THR A 196 -7.24 0.26 7.61
N ALA A 197 -6.28 -0.65 7.73
CA ALA A 197 -6.47 -1.97 8.32
C ALA A 197 -6.83 -1.90 9.81
N LYS A 198 -6.21 -0.97 10.56
CA LYS A 198 -6.57 -0.68 11.96
C LYS A 198 -8.03 -0.22 12.08
N GLY A 199 -8.47 0.71 11.24
CA GLY A 199 -9.85 1.18 11.19
C GLY A 199 -10.88 0.08 10.89
N LEU A 200 -10.45 -0.99 10.19
CA LEU A 200 -11.25 -2.19 9.91
C LEU A 200 -11.16 -3.26 11.01
N GLY A 201 -10.43 -3.00 12.10
CA GLY A 201 -10.24 -3.96 13.20
C GLY A 201 -9.32 -5.14 12.88
N PHE A 202 -8.51 -5.04 11.82
CA PHE A 202 -7.69 -6.16 11.33
C PHE A 202 -6.64 -6.65 12.34
N PHE A 203 -6.07 -5.77 13.14
CA PHE A 203 -5.03 -6.06 14.13
C PHE A 203 -5.57 -6.34 15.54
N ALA A 204 -6.89 -6.42 15.70
CA ALA A 204 -7.48 -6.78 16.99
C ALA A 204 -7.17 -8.25 17.35
N THR A 205 -7.06 -8.55 18.63
CA THR A 205 -6.74 -9.90 19.18
C THR A 205 -7.70 -11.01 18.76
N HIS A 206 -8.84 -10.66 18.15
CA HIS A 206 -9.76 -11.55 17.45
C HIS A 206 -10.24 -10.82 16.19
N PRO A 207 -9.46 -10.79 15.10
CA PRO A 207 -9.87 -10.10 13.89
C PRO A 207 -11.13 -10.77 13.33
N THR A 208 -12.26 -10.11 13.47
CA THR A 208 -13.53 -10.53 12.87
C THR A 208 -13.42 -10.26 11.37
N ILE A 209 -12.95 -11.25 10.62
CA ILE A 209 -13.14 -11.24 9.18
C ILE A 209 -14.58 -11.65 8.95
N HIS A 210 -15.49 -10.67 8.89
CA HIS A 210 -16.86 -10.93 8.47
C HIS A 210 -16.83 -11.50 7.05
N GLN A 211 -17.46 -12.66 6.88
CA GLN A 211 -17.66 -13.35 5.61
C GLN A 211 -18.47 -12.51 4.64
#